data_14dd1213216ee2558206e66a4f547128
#
_entry.id   14dd1213216ee2558206e66a4f547128
#
_cell.length_a   1.000
_cell.length_b   1.000
_cell.length_c   1.000
_cell.angle_alpha   90.00
_cell.angle_beta   90.00
_cell.angle_gamma   90.00
#
_symmetry.space_group_name_H-M   'P 1'
#
loop_
_entity.id
_entity.type
_entity.pdbx_description
1 polymer ?
#
loop_
_entity_poly.entity_id
_entity_poly.type
_entity_poly.pdbx_seq_one_letter_code
_entity_poly.pdbx_strand_id
1 'polypeptide(L)'
;AALWVPDTDHAGIGTQIKVEEMLRKEEGLTRYDLGREEFLKRVWAWKKQYGNRIVEQQKSLGVSCDWDRSRFTMDEGCSKAVRETFCELYEKGLIYKGNRIINWCPHCRTALSDAEVEYKDMPGAFWYIRYPLKDSDDYLTIATTRPETMLGDTGIAVNPADERLSLIHI
;
A
#
# COMPACT_ATOMS: atom_id res chain seq x y z
N ALA A 1 16.49 -18.26 -31.13
CA ALA A 1 15.09 -18.51 -30.82
C ALA A 1 14.75 -17.88 -29.48
N ALA A 2 13.58 -17.25 -29.36
CA ALA A 2 13.07 -16.68 -28.12
C ALA A 2 11.88 -17.53 -27.62
N LEU A 3 11.80 -17.74 -26.33
CA LEU A 3 10.66 -18.34 -25.65
C LEU A 3 9.92 -17.26 -24.87
N TRP A 4 8.63 -17.11 -25.14
CA TRP A 4 7.76 -16.22 -24.38
C TRP A 4 6.79 -17.04 -23.54
N VAL A 5 6.96 -17.00 -22.24
CA VAL A 5 6.05 -17.62 -21.28
C VAL A 5 5.10 -16.55 -20.76
N PRO A 6 3.81 -16.62 -21.08
CA PRO A 6 2.85 -15.62 -20.64
C PRO A 6 2.40 -15.88 -19.20
N ASP A 7 2.08 -14.82 -18.48
CA ASP A 7 1.40 -14.91 -17.20
C ASP A 7 0.26 -13.88 -17.10
N THR A 8 -0.62 -14.10 -16.13
CA THR A 8 -1.68 -13.17 -15.79
C THR A 8 -1.45 -12.71 -14.37
N ASP A 9 -1.22 -11.41 -14.21
CA ASP A 9 -1.04 -10.82 -12.89
C ASP A 9 -2.38 -10.61 -12.17
N HIS A 10 -2.36 -10.74 -10.84
CA HIS A 10 -3.51 -10.44 -10.02
C HIS A 10 -3.64 -8.94 -9.78
N ALA A 11 -4.67 -8.33 -10.33
CA ALA A 11 -5.05 -6.94 -10.07
C ALA A 11 -6.20 -6.90 -9.05
N GLY A 12 -5.90 -7.13 -7.78
CA GLY A 12 -6.90 -7.33 -6.73
C GLY A 12 -7.88 -6.16 -6.62
N ILE A 13 -7.40 -4.91 -6.59
CA ILE A 13 -8.24 -3.72 -6.43
C ILE A 13 -9.25 -3.60 -7.60
N GLY A 14 -8.79 -3.69 -8.85
CA GLY A 14 -9.64 -3.59 -10.03
C GLY A 14 -10.73 -4.67 -10.07
N THR A 15 -10.38 -5.91 -9.76
CA THR A 15 -11.33 -7.01 -9.70
C THR A 15 -12.35 -6.83 -8.58
N GLN A 16 -11.92 -6.41 -7.40
CA GLN A 16 -12.81 -6.16 -6.26
C GLN A 16 -13.81 -5.03 -6.56
N ILE A 17 -13.36 -3.93 -7.17
CA ILE A 17 -14.25 -2.83 -7.58
C ILE A 17 -15.35 -3.35 -8.52
N LYS A 18 -15.02 -4.18 -9.50
CA LYS A 18 -16.00 -4.75 -10.43
C LYS A 18 -17.01 -5.65 -9.73
N VAL A 19 -16.56 -6.45 -8.79
CA VAL A 19 -17.47 -7.30 -7.99
C VAL A 19 -18.36 -6.43 -7.08
N GLU A 20 -17.83 -5.38 -6.47
CA GLU A 20 -18.64 -4.45 -5.67
C GLU A 20 -19.69 -3.71 -6.52
N GLU A 21 -19.32 -3.27 -7.72
CA GLU A 21 -20.28 -2.66 -8.65
C GLU A 21 -21.43 -3.62 -9.01
N MET A 22 -21.09 -4.89 -9.27
CA MET A 22 -22.07 -5.94 -9.55
C MET A 22 -23.00 -6.15 -8.36
N LEU A 23 -22.44 -6.36 -7.15
CA LEU A 23 -23.21 -6.57 -5.93
C LEU A 23 -24.16 -5.40 -5.64
N ARG A 24 -23.69 -4.17 -5.82
CA ARG A 24 -24.51 -2.98 -5.61
C ARG A 24 -25.66 -2.90 -6.60
N LYS A 25 -25.43 -3.27 -7.88
CA LYS A 25 -26.44 -3.21 -8.93
C LYS A 25 -27.47 -4.32 -8.83
N GLU A 26 -27.04 -5.54 -8.50
CA GLU A 26 -27.89 -6.73 -8.55
C GLU A 26 -28.55 -7.06 -7.20
N GLU A 27 -27.82 -6.84 -6.10
CA GLU A 27 -28.27 -7.25 -4.76
C GLU A 27 -28.44 -6.06 -3.81
N GLY A 28 -27.98 -4.85 -4.17
CA GLY A 28 -28.02 -3.68 -3.28
C GLY A 28 -27.06 -3.76 -2.10
N LEU A 29 -26.11 -4.71 -2.13
CA LEU A 29 -25.19 -5.03 -1.04
C LEU A 29 -23.81 -4.43 -1.27
N THR A 30 -23.06 -4.30 -0.18
CA THR A 30 -21.64 -3.92 -0.18
C THR A 30 -20.79 -5.11 0.31
N ARG A 31 -19.46 -5.03 0.12
CA ARG A 31 -18.54 -6.03 0.68
C ARG A 31 -18.60 -6.14 2.20
N TYR A 32 -19.00 -5.07 2.88
CA TYR A 32 -19.13 -5.04 4.33
C TYR A 32 -20.36 -5.82 4.82
N ASP A 33 -21.45 -5.79 4.05
CA ASP A 33 -22.67 -6.55 4.35
C ASP A 33 -22.45 -8.06 4.20
N LEU A 34 -21.65 -8.47 3.22
CA LEU A 34 -21.32 -9.88 2.97
C LEU A 34 -20.26 -10.43 3.95
N GLY A 35 -19.36 -9.57 4.40
CA GLY A 35 -18.15 -10.01 5.10
C GLY A 35 -17.10 -10.61 4.16
N ARG A 36 -15.87 -10.82 4.72
CA ARG A 36 -14.69 -11.17 3.95
C ARG A 36 -14.83 -12.49 3.16
N GLU A 37 -15.31 -13.54 3.82
CA GLU A 37 -15.32 -14.87 3.23
C GLU A 37 -16.27 -14.97 2.04
N GLU A 38 -17.48 -14.47 2.19
CA GLU A 38 -18.49 -14.51 1.14
C GLU A 38 -18.13 -13.57 -0.02
N PHE A 39 -17.58 -12.40 0.29
CA PHE A 39 -17.07 -11.50 -0.73
C PHE A 39 -15.95 -12.14 -1.56
N LEU A 40 -14.97 -12.83 -0.92
CA LEU A 40 -13.92 -13.53 -1.64
C LEU A 40 -14.45 -14.63 -2.55
N LYS A 41 -15.49 -15.38 -2.15
CA LYS A 41 -16.12 -16.36 -3.03
C LYS A 41 -16.65 -15.70 -4.31
N ARG A 42 -17.28 -14.51 -4.19
CA ARG A 42 -17.76 -13.76 -5.36
C ARG A 42 -16.60 -13.28 -6.24
N VAL A 43 -15.50 -12.81 -5.65
CA VAL A 43 -14.29 -12.40 -6.38
C VAL A 43 -13.67 -13.58 -7.14
N TRP A 44 -13.57 -14.75 -6.53
CA TRP A 44 -13.05 -15.95 -7.18
C TRP A 44 -13.99 -16.47 -8.30
N ALA A 45 -15.30 -16.38 -8.12
CA ALA A 45 -16.26 -16.70 -9.16
C ALA A 45 -16.12 -15.76 -10.36
N TRP A 46 -15.98 -14.46 -10.13
CA TRP A 46 -15.68 -13.46 -11.17
C TRP A 46 -14.39 -13.78 -11.91
N LYS A 47 -13.31 -14.07 -11.17
CA LYS A 47 -12.02 -14.48 -11.77
C LYS A 47 -12.16 -15.72 -12.64
N LYS A 48 -12.92 -16.72 -12.19
CA LYS A 48 -13.17 -17.94 -12.98
C LYS A 48 -13.90 -17.64 -14.29
N GLN A 49 -14.83 -16.69 -14.27
CA GLN A 49 -15.63 -16.34 -15.43
C GLN A 49 -14.87 -15.46 -16.44
N TYR A 50 -14.08 -14.50 -15.95
CA TYR A 50 -13.47 -13.47 -16.81
C TYR A 50 -11.95 -13.57 -16.91
N GLY A 51 -11.27 -14.25 -16.01
CA GLY A 51 -9.81 -14.22 -15.87
C GLY A 51 -9.04 -14.74 -17.09
N ASN A 52 -9.62 -15.66 -17.86
CA ASN A 52 -8.99 -16.22 -19.06
C ASN A 52 -9.37 -15.47 -20.34
N ARG A 53 -10.24 -14.48 -20.28
CA ARG A 53 -10.75 -13.81 -21.48
C ARG A 53 -9.65 -13.12 -22.28
N ILE A 54 -8.70 -12.49 -21.61
CA ILE A 54 -7.56 -11.84 -22.26
C ILE A 54 -6.67 -12.85 -23.00
N VAL A 55 -6.47 -14.03 -22.42
CA VAL A 55 -5.70 -15.12 -23.04
C VAL A 55 -6.38 -15.58 -24.33
N GLU A 56 -7.69 -15.79 -24.30
CA GLU A 56 -8.45 -16.19 -25.49
C GLU A 56 -8.45 -15.10 -26.57
N GLN A 57 -8.51 -13.84 -26.19
CA GLN A 57 -8.39 -12.72 -27.11
C GLN A 57 -7.01 -12.70 -27.80
N GLN A 58 -5.94 -12.88 -27.02
CA GLN A 58 -4.56 -12.93 -27.56
C GLN A 58 -4.37 -14.12 -28.49
N LYS A 59 -4.88 -15.30 -28.15
CA LYS A 59 -4.87 -16.48 -29.06
C LYS A 59 -5.62 -16.18 -30.36
N SER A 60 -6.77 -15.52 -30.27
CA SER A 60 -7.56 -15.14 -31.45
C SER A 60 -6.85 -14.13 -32.36
N LEU A 61 -5.96 -13.31 -31.80
CA LEU A 61 -5.10 -12.40 -32.54
C LEU A 61 -3.86 -13.08 -33.15
N GLY A 62 -3.68 -14.38 -32.90
CA GLY A 62 -2.53 -15.15 -33.42
C GLY A 62 -1.21 -14.90 -32.67
N VAL A 63 -1.28 -14.44 -31.42
CA VAL A 63 -0.09 -14.23 -30.59
C VAL A 63 0.58 -15.57 -30.28
N SER A 64 1.87 -15.70 -30.62
CA SER A 64 2.67 -16.90 -30.38
C SER A 64 3.34 -16.85 -29.02
N CYS A 65 2.84 -17.61 -28.07
CA CYS A 65 3.41 -17.78 -26.73
C CYS A 65 3.39 -19.26 -26.35
N ASP A 66 4.14 -19.61 -25.33
CA ASP A 66 4.07 -20.92 -24.67
C ASP A 66 2.86 -20.96 -23.73
N TRP A 67 1.69 -21.18 -24.30
CA TRP A 67 0.43 -21.18 -23.57
C TRP A 67 0.32 -22.31 -22.56
N ASP A 68 1.05 -23.41 -22.77
CA ASP A 68 1.03 -24.58 -21.86
C ASP A 68 1.72 -24.27 -20.53
N ARG A 69 2.63 -23.29 -20.54
CA ARG A 69 3.31 -22.79 -19.33
C ARG A 69 2.71 -21.52 -18.77
N SER A 70 1.57 -21.09 -19.29
CA SER A 70 0.86 -19.92 -18.77
C SER A 70 0.57 -20.07 -17.27
N ARG A 71 0.83 -19.01 -16.53
CA ARG A 71 0.67 -18.97 -15.06
C ARG A 71 -0.29 -17.85 -14.66
N PHE A 72 -0.82 -17.98 -13.45
CA PHE A 72 -1.50 -16.93 -12.73
C PHE A 72 -0.74 -16.63 -11.45
N THR A 73 -0.42 -15.37 -11.19
CA THR A 73 0.47 -14.98 -10.07
C THR A 73 -0.03 -15.35 -8.67
N MET A 74 -1.30 -15.72 -8.52
CA MET A 74 -1.87 -16.30 -7.30
C MET A 74 -2.21 -17.79 -7.41
N ASP A 75 -1.66 -18.51 -8.39
CA ASP A 75 -1.82 -19.96 -8.42
C ASP A 75 -1.07 -20.62 -7.26
N GLU A 76 -1.32 -21.91 -7.03
CA GLU A 76 -0.75 -22.64 -5.91
C GLU A 76 0.78 -22.64 -5.91
N GLY A 77 1.41 -22.82 -7.09
CA GLY A 77 2.86 -22.82 -7.23
C GLY A 77 3.48 -21.46 -6.95
N CYS A 78 2.94 -20.39 -7.53
CA CYS A 78 3.40 -19.03 -7.28
C CYS A 78 3.17 -18.62 -5.81
N SER A 79 2.01 -18.96 -5.25
CA SER A 79 1.70 -18.69 -3.84
C SER A 79 2.62 -19.42 -2.88
N LYS A 80 3.05 -20.65 -3.22
CA LYS A 80 4.04 -21.39 -2.45
C LYS A 80 5.41 -20.72 -2.53
N ALA A 81 5.88 -20.41 -3.73
CA ALA A 81 7.17 -19.76 -3.94
C ALA A 81 7.29 -18.43 -3.22
N VAL A 82 6.24 -17.59 -3.27
CA VAL A 82 6.21 -16.30 -2.54
C VAL A 82 6.34 -16.51 -1.04
N ARG A 83 5.62 -17.47 -0.47
CA ARG A 83 5.70 -17.75 0.97
C ARG A 83 7.06 -18.28 1.39
N GLU A 84 7.64 -19.20 0.63
CA GLU A 84 8.98 -19.74 0.89
C GLU A 84 10.03 -18.63 0.84
N THR A 85 10.01 -17.81 -0.21
CA THR A 85 10.93 -16.66 -0.33
C THR A 85 10.76 -15.67 0.83
N PHE A 86 9.52 -15.37 1.23
CA PHE A 86 9.27 -14.48 2.36
C PHE A 86 9.86 -15.04 3.67
N CYS A 87 9.66 -16.34 3.93
CA CYS A 87 10.23 -16.98 5.11
C CYS A 87 11.76 -16.95 5.10
N GLU A 88 12.39 -17.29 3.96
CA GLU A 88 13.85 -17.23 3.85
C GLU A 88 14.40 -15.82 4.08
N LEU A 89 13.76 -14.79 3.55
CA LEU A 89 14.19 -13.41 3.76
C LEU A 89 14.04 -12.98 5.23
N TYR A 90 13.00 -13.46 5.90
CA TYR A 90 12.80 -13.21 7.33
C TYR A 90 13.88 -13.91 8.17
N GLU A 91 14.16 -15.18 7.89
CA GLU A 91 15.21 -15.95 8.57
C GLU A 91 16.62 -15.34 8.38
N LYS A 92 16.87 -14.75 7.22
CA LYS A 92 18.10 -14.00 6.93
C LYS A 92 18.15 -12.60 7.57
N GLY A 93 17.09 -12.17 8.27
CA GLY A 93 16.99 -10.86 8.90
C GLY A 93 16.84 -9.68 7.91
N LEU A 94 16.53 -9.97 6.64
CA LEU A 94 16.35 -8.95 5.60
C LEU A 94 14.95 -8.33 5.62
N ILE A 95 13.98 -9.01 6.21
CA ILE A 95 12.61 -8.52 6.43
C ILE A 95 12.37 -8.44 7.93
N TYR A 96 11.81 -7.34 8.37
CA TYR A 96 11.42 -7.13 9.77
C TYR A 96 10.11 -6.31 9.84
N LYS A 97 9.38 -6.48 10.94
CA LYS A 97 8.17 -5.68 11.22
C LYS A 97 8.58 -4.33 11.81
N GLY A 98 8.12 -3.26 11.21
CA GLY A 98 8.40 -1.90 11.67
C GLY A 98 7.27 -0.94 11.32
N ASN A 99 7.20 0.18 12.05
CA ASN A 99 6.26 1.25 11.75
C ASN A 99 6.87 2.17 10.70
N ARG A 100 6.09 2.51 9.70
CA ARG A 100 6.45 3.45 8.63
C ARG A 100 5.26 4.34 8.32
N ILE A 101 5.56 5.58 7.90
CA ILE A 101 4.54 6.47 7.36
C ILE A 101 4.19 5.97 5.96
N ILE A 102 2.90 5.82 5.70
CA ILE A 102 2.36 5.37 4.41
C ILE A 102 1.33 6.37 3.88
N ASN A 103 1.15 6.38 2.57
CA ASN A 103 0.04 7.10 1.96
C ASN A 103 -1.27 6.34 2.23
N TRP A 104 -2.28 7.03 2.71
CA TRP A 104 -3.56 6.46 3.11
C TRP A 104 -4.73 7.21 2.50
N CYS A 105 -5.65 6.48 1.86
CA CYS A 105 -6.90 7.06 1.37
C CYS A 105 -8.02 6.86 2.40
N PRO A 106 -8.53 7.94 3.03
CA PRO A 106 -9.60 7.82 4.03
C PRO A 106 -10.95 7.44 3.40
N HIS A 107 -11.16 7.71 2.11
CA HIS A 107 -12.35 7.31 1.37
C HIS A 107 -12.36 5.80 1.10
N CYS A 108 -11.30 5.29 0.50
CA CYS A 108 -11.16 3.86 0.19
C CYS A 108 -10.77 3.02 1.41
N ARG A 109 -10.29 3.64 2.50
CA ARG A 109 -9.78 3.00 3.72
C ARG A 109 -8.69 1.97 3.42
N THR A 110 -7.75 2.37 2.58
CA THR A 110 -6.62 1.52 2.16
C THR A 110 -5.34 2.32 2.05
N ALA A 111 -4.20 1.62 2.17
CA ALA A 111 -2.92 2.16 1.80
C ALA A 111 -2.83 2.37 0.29
N LEU A 112 -2.05 3.35 -0.13
CA LEU A 112 -1.77 3.66 -1.53
C LEU A 112 -0.29 3.45 -1.79
N SER A 113 0.05 2.98 -3.00
CA SER A 113 1.42 3.00 -3.49
C SER A 113 1.83 4.41 -3.91
N ASP A 114 3.13 4.68 -3.96
CA ASP A 114 3.63 5.99 -4.39
C ASP A 114 3.24 6.33 -5.84
N ALA A 115 3.07 5.29 -6.68
CA ALA A 115 2.62 5.46 -8.07
C ALA A 115 1.16 5.94 -8.21
N GLU A 116 0.34 5.78 -7.17
CA GLU A 116 -1.06 6.19 -7.15
C GLU A 116 -1.27 7.57 -6.54
N VAL A 117 -0.18 8.21 -6.08
CA VAL A 117 -0.23 9.52 -5.40
C VAL A 117 0.12 10.62 -6.38
N GLU A 118 -0.79 11.55 -6.56
CA GLU A 118 -0.57 12.78 -7.31
C GLU A 118 -0.24 13.93 -6.36
N TYR A 119 0.89 14.59 -6.61
CA TYR A 119 1.31 15.75 -5.83
C TYR A 119 0.74 17.02 -6.43
N LYS A 120 0.22 17.88 -5.57
CA LYS A 120 -0.31 19.19 -5.95
C LYS A 120 0.23 20.25 -5.02
N ASP A 121 0.77 21.31 -5.60
CA ASP A 121 1.20 22.46 -4.83
C ASP A 121 0.00 23.17 -4.22
N MET A 122 0.08 23.40 -2.92
CA MET A 122 -0.93 24.13 -2.17
C MET A 122 -0.27 25.22 -1.36
N PRO A 123 -0.89 26.42 -1.26
CA PRO A 123 -0.40 27.45 -0.36
C PRO A 123 -0.46 26.94 1.08
N GLY A 124 0.63 27.07 1.80
CA GLY A 124 0.78 26.64 3.19
C GLY A 124 1.51 27.68 4.02
N ALA A 125 1.60 27.43 5.31
CA ALA A 125 2.32 28.25 6.25
C ALA A 125 3.17 27.40 7.19
N PHE A 126 4.22 28.00 7.73
CA PHE A 126 4.94 27.43 8.87
C PHE A 126 4.32 27.92 10.18
N TRP A 127 4.02 26.95 11.05
CA TRP A 127 3.51 27.18 12.38
C TRP A 127 4.65 26.98 13.37
N TYR A 128 4.94 28.02 14.19
CA TYR A 128 6.02 28.00 15.17
C TYR A 128 5.45 27.62 16.53
N ILE A 129 5.87 26.51 17.07
CA ILE A 129 5.41 25.96 18.36
C ILE A 129 6.56 26.03 19.34
N ARG A 130 6.31 26.55 20.54
CA ARG A 130 7.29 26.65 21.61
C ARG A 130 7.09 25.57 22.64
N TYR A 131 8.12 24.77 22.88
CA TYR A 131 8.14 23.75 23.90
C TYR A 131 9.04 24.22 25.04
N PRO A 132 8.50 24.34 26.27
CA PRO A 132 9.29 24.76 27.43
C PRO A 132 10.33 23.72 27.78
N LEU A 133 11.49 24.14 28.21
CA LEU A 133 12.51 23.27 28.77
C LEU A 133 12.18 22.97 30.24
N LYS A 134 12.54 21.77 30.68
CA LYS A 134 12.40 21.40 32.08
C LYS A 134 13.33 22.22 32.95
N ASP A 135 12.82 22.72 34.04
CA ASP A 135 13.57 23.49 35.08
C ASP A 135 14.25 24.78 34.55
N SER A 136 13.70 25.38 33.49
CA SER A 136 14.16 26.64 32.90
C SER A 136 13.00 27.46 32.36
N ASP A 137 13.17 28.77 32.27
CA ASP A 137 12.23 29.67 31.60
C ASP A 137 12.45 29.70 30.07
N ASP A 138 13.42 28.96 29.58
CA ASP A 138 13.73 28.88 28.17
C ASP A 138 12.80 27.90 27.44
N TYR A 139 12.80 27.95 26.11
CA TYR A 139 11.99 27.10 25.24
C TYR A 139 12.71 26.77 23.93
N LEU A 140 12.37 25.61 23.37
CA LEU A 140 12.72 25.27 22.01
C LEU A 140 11.56 25.62 21.07
N THR A 141 11.91 26.29 19.97
CA THR A 141 10.94 26.58 18.92
C THR A 141 11.12 25.63 17.76
N ILE A 142 10.07 24.90 17.43
CA ILE A 142 10.00 24.10 16.22
C ILE A 142 9.10 24.75 15.19
N ALA A 143 9.29 24.43 13.91
CA ALA A 143 8.43 24.87 12.83
C ALA A 143 7.85 23.65 12.11
N THR A 144 6.55 23.67 11.87
CA THR A 144 5.84 22.61 11.16
C THR A 144 4.84 23.20 10.18
N THR A 145 4.61 22.50 9.09
CA THR A 145 3.51 22.81 8.15
C THR A 145 2.20 22.13 8.56
N ARG A 146 2.24 21.24 9.56
CA ARG A 146 1.09 20.47 10.06
C ARG A 146 0.95 20.61 11.56
N PRO A 147 0.30 21.69 12.03
CA PRO A 147 0.20 22.00 13.48
C PRO A 147 -0.60 20.95 14.26
N GLU A 148 -1.46 20.16 13.59
CA GLU A 148 -2.21 19.06 14.20
C GLU A 148 -1.33 17.95 14.77
N THR A 149 -0.09 17.81 14.28
CA THR A 149 0.86 16.80 14.79
C THR A 149 1.31 17.10 16.22
N MET A 150 1.19 18.34 16.68
CA MET A 150 1.53 18.77 18.04
C MET A 150 0.83 17.90 19.11
N LEU A 151 -0.38 17.45 18.86
CA LEU A 151 -1.15 16.63 19.80
C LEU A 151 -0.57 15.24 20.03
N GLY A 152 0.34 14.80 19.16
CA GLY A 152 1.05 13.52 19.27
C GLY A 152 2.52 13.64 19.70
N ASP A 153 3.01 14.84 19.92
CA ASP A 153 4.42 15.07 20.24
C ASP A 153 4.74 14.58 21.65
N THR A 154 5.76 13.75 21.78
CA THR A 154 6.25 13.19 23.05
C THR A 154 7.69 13.58 23.36
N GLY A 155 8.38 14.19 22.42
CA GLY A 155 9.76 14.63 22.56
C GLY A 155 10.25 15.40 21.36
N ILE A 156 11.36 16.10 21.53
CA ILE A 156 12.04 16.86 20.47
C ILE A 156 13.43 16.29 20.29
N ALA A 157 13.77 15.91 19.05
CA ALA A 157 15.10 15.50 18.66
C ALA A 157 15.82 16.65 17.96
N VAL A 158 17.04 16.90 18.32
CA VAL A 158 17.89 17.95 17.74
C VAL A 158 19.20 17.35 17.22
N ASN A 159 19.81 18.01 16.25
CA ASN A 159 21.14 17.64 15.80
C ASN A 159 22.18 18.08 16.86
N PRO A 160 22.92 17.18 17.49
CA PRO A 160 23.90 17.54 18.52
C PRO A 160 25.09 18.38 17.99
N ALA A 161 25.30 18.38 16.67
CA ALA A 161 26.34 19.19 16.02
C ALA A 161 25.85 20.60 15.60
N ASP A 162 24.59 20.94 15.88
CA ASP A 162 24.07 22.29 15.56
C ASP A 162 24.57 23.32 16.61
N GLU A 163 25.47 24.18 16.19
CA GLU A 163 26.10 25.20 17.05
C GLU A 163 25.08 26.12 17.73
N ARG A 164 23.90 26.30 17.12
CA ARG A 164 22.82 27.13 17.72
C ARG A 164 22.22 26.45 18.97
N LEU A 165 22.43 25.15 19.14
CA LEU A 165 21.89 24.35 20.22
C LEU A 165 22.98 23.91 21.23
N SER A 166 24.23 24.39 21.06
CA SER A 166 25.38 24.01 21.88
C SER A 166 25.27 24.37 23.37
N LEU A 167 24.35 25.25 23.70
CA LEU A 167 24.07 25.68 25.08
C LEU A 167 23.05 24.77 25.79
N ILE A 168 22.48 23.81 25.11
CA ILE A 168 21.46 22.92 25.66
C ILE A 168 22.14 21.63 26.08
N HIS A 169 22.89 21.65 27.15
CA HIS A 169 23.26 20.44 27.89
C HIS A 169 22.03 20.00 28.68
N ILE A 170 21.25 19.17 28.00
CA ILE A 170 20.11 18.49 28.63
C ILE A 170 20.59 17.12 29.09
#